data_71cacb577d0a8a60cc44ca53bb37f663
#
_entry.id   71cacb577d0a8a60cc44ca53bb37f663
#
_cell.length_a   1.000
_cell.length_b   1.000
_cell.length_c   1.000
_cell.angle_alpha   90.00
_cell.angle_beta   90.00
_cell.angle_gamma   90.00
#
_symmetry.space_group_name_H-M   'P 1'
#
loop_
_entity.id
_entity.type
_entity.pdbx_description
1 polymer ?
#
loop_
_entity_poly.entity_id
_entity_poly.type
_entity_poly.pdbx_seq_one_letter_code
_entity_poly.pdbx_strand_id
1 'polypeptide(L)'
;MYTGAIGMIAPGRQVQFNVAIRTAWVENRTGAGRYGAGGGIVWDSDAQEEHDELVSKTQILSGVTASEEFELFETMAWTANDGPSNLAAHLKRMSSSAEYFGIAFNVVDATQAIEEATAACVQPPASTMAATTYRLRLSLSAGGMYAATLQPGPPPIKSGQKLAVAPSPVCSKDPALAHKTNQRQVYVQARQAVTMAHGEGVEPLLVNERDEVTETDIANVVYVLDGQKYTPPARCGLLPGVLRERLL
;
A
#
# COMPACT_ATOMS: atom_id res chain seq x y z
N MET A 1 -31.93 2.81 2.54
CA MET A 1 -32.41 1.75 3.45
C MET A 1 -31.42 1.68 4.60
N TYR A 2 -31.85 1.82 5.83
CA TYR A 2 -31.02 1.76 7.03
C TYR A 2 -31.73 0.86 8.03
N THR A 3 -31.01 -0.03 8.71
CA THR A 3 -31.55 -1.05 9.65
C THR A 3 -32.57 -2.05 9.05
N GLY A 4 -32.81 -2.00 7.75
CA GLY A 4 -33.62 -3.00 7.06
C GLY A 4 -32.83 -4.30 6.79
N ALA A 5 -33.51 -5.34 6.32
CA ALA A 5 -32.88 -6.59 5.91
C ALA A 5 -32.58 -6.59 4.40
N ILE A 6 -31.37 -6.97 4.04
CA ILE A 6 -30.95 -7.22 2.66
C ILE A 6 -30.53 -8.66 2.54
N GLY A 7 -31.01 -9.37 1.52
CA GLY A 7 -30.63 -10.76 1.33
C GLY A 7 -31.12 -11.34 0.03
N MET A 8 -30.91 -12.63 -0.13
CA MET A 8 -31.38 -13.38 -1.29
C MET A 8 -32.12 -14.65 -0.86
N ILE A 9 -33.03 -15.05 -1.70
CA ILE A 9 -33.72 -16.34 -1.64
C ILE A 9 -33.38 -17.08 -2.93
N ALA A 10 -32.80 -18.26 -2.80
CA ALA A 10 -32.39 -19.09 -3.92
C ALA A 10 -33.26 -20.38 -3.99
N PRO A 11 -33.33 -21.08 -5.14
CA PRO A 11 -33.96 -22.38 -5.26
C PRO A 11 -33.42 -23.37 -4.24
N GLY A 12 -34.24 -24.30 -3.75
CA GLY A 12 -33.86 -25.27 -2.74
C GLY A 12 -33.98 -24.75 -1.30
N ARG A 13 -34.79 -23.70 -1.07
CA ARG A 13 -35.04 -23.08 0.25
C ARG A 13 -33.77 -22.48 0.92
N GLN A 14 -32.79 -22.08 0.12
CA GLN A 14 -31.65 -21.36 0.63
C GLN A 14 -32.01 -19.89 0.82
N VAL A 15 -31.84 -19.41 2.04
CA VAL A 15 -32.18 -18.03 2.42
C VAL A 15 -31.01 -17.44 3.18
N GLN A 16 -30.56 -16.26 2.77
CA GLN A 16 -29.53 -15.50 3.48
C GLN A 16 -29.96 -14.03 3.58
N PHE A 17 -30.04 -13.51 4.79
CA PHE A 17 -30.31 -12.11 5.05
C PHE A 17 -29.25 -11.53 5.98
N ASN A 18 -28.97 -10.22 5.80
CA ASN A 18 -28.15 -9.44 6.68
C ASN A 18 -28.87 -8.13 7.01
N VAL A 19 -28.58 -7.57 8.18
CA VAL A 19 -29.10 -6.25 8.58
C VAL A 19 -28.29 -5.17 7.87
N ALA A 20 -28.99 -4.22 7.24
CA ALA A 20 -28.35 -3.09 6.54
C ALA A 20 -27.87 -2.02 7.53
N ILE A 21 -26.87 -2.36 8.35
CA ILE A 21 -26.07 -1.46 9.18
C ILE A 21 -24.67 -1.35 8.60
N ARG A 22 -23.99 -0.22 8.80
CA ARG A 22 -22.64 0.05 8.23
C ARG A 22 -22.59 -0.25 6.71
N THR A 23 -23.67 0.09 6.03
CA THR A 23 -23.86 -0.24 4.62
C THR A 23 -23.88 1.04 3.80
N ALA A 24 -23.01 1.11 2.81
CA ALA A 24 -23.02 2.15 1.81
C ALA A 24 -23.96 1.74 0.65
N TRP A 25 -24.77 2.68 0.18
CA TRP A 25 -25.55 2.56 -1.03
C TRP A 25 -25.04 3.58 -2.06
N VAL A 26 -24.71 3.13 -3.24
CA VAL A 26 -24.19 3.97 -4.32
C VAL A 26 -25.09 3.84 -5.54
N GLU A 27 -25.50 4.97 -6.10
CA GLU A 27 -26.21 5.02 -7.36
C GLU A 27 -25.22 4.94 -8.52
N ASN A 28 -25.22 3.83 -9.27
CA ASN A 28 -24.25 3.59 -10.34
C ASN A 28 -24.24 4.66 -11.43
N ARG A 29 -25.36 5.34 -11.68
CA ARG A 29 -25.47 6.35 -12.74
C ARG A 29 -24.84 7.70 -12.36
N THR A 30 -24.93 8.09 -11.11
CA THR A 30 -24.50 9.42 -10.62
C THR A 30 -23.24 9.36 -9.77
N GLY A 31 -22.87 8.17 -9.28
CA GLY A 31 -21.83 8.00 -8.28
C GLY A 31 -22.24 8.51 -6.87
N ALA A 32 -23.47 9.01 -6.72
CA ALA A 32 -23.92 9.50 -5.42
C ALA A 32 -24.07 8.37 -4.41
N GLY A 33 -23.40 8.48 -3.27
CA GLY A 33 -23.42 7.51 -2.19
C GLY A 33 -24.22 8.01 -0.99
N ARG A 34 -24.81 7.06 -0.26
CA ARG A 34 -25.42 7.28 1.06
C ARG A 34 -24.92 6.21 2.02
N TYR A 35 -24.55 6.63 3.20
CA TYR A 35 -24.16 5.73 4.28
C TYR A 35 -24.97 6.04 5.52
N GLY A 36 -25.69 5.04 6.04
CA GLY A 36 -26.44 5.16 7.25
C GLY A 36 -25.57 4.83 8.47
N ALA A 37 -25.48 5.74 9.41
CA ALA A 37 -24.86 5.50 10.71
C ALA A 37 -25.86 5.83 11.81
N GLY A 38 -25.82 5.09 12.92
CA GLY A 38 -26.68 5.26 14.06
C GLY A 38 -26.33 4.33 15.20
N GLY A 39 -26.89 4.58 16.38
CA GLY A 39 -26.80 3.77 17.59
C GLY A 39 -28.16 3.45 18.17
N GLY A 40 -28.24 2.54 19.13
CA GLY A 40 -29.41 2.30 19.96
C GLY A 40 -29.33 3.18 21.21
N ILE A 41 -30.24 4.10 21.34
CA ILE A 41 -30.34 4.95 22.57
C ILE A 41 -31.07 4.14 23.65
N VAL A 42 -30.45 4.03 24.79
CA VAL A 42 -31.00 3.39 25.99
C VAL A 42 -31.16 4.44 27.11
N TRP A 43 -31.81 4.06 28.21
CA TRP A 43 -32.14 4.99 29.27
C TRP A 43 -30.92 5.66 29.94
N ASP A 44 -29.79 4.99 29.95
CA ASP A 44 -28.53 5.42 30.55
C ASP A 44 -27.52 5.94 29.52
N SER A 45 -27.94 6.13 28.24
CA SER A 45 -27.10 6.73 27.21
C SER A 45 -26.75 8.18 27.51
N ASP A 46 -25.49 8.55 27.39
CA ASP A 46 -25.02 9.94 27.37
C ASP A 46 -25.03 10.51 25.96
N ALA A 47 -25.57 11.70 25.80
CA ALA A 47 -25.73 12.31 24.46
C ALA A 47 -24.39 12.60 23.76
N GLN A 48 -23.31 12.91 24.50
CA GLN A 48 -22.00 13.18 23.93
C GLN A 48 -21.32 11.87 23.54
N GLU A 49 -21.41 10.84 24.37
CA GLU A 49 -20.82 9.52 24.07
C GLU A 49 -21.49 8.90 22.83
N GLU A 50 -22.80 8.98 22.72
CA GLU A 50 -23.55 8.51 21.54
C GLU A 50 -23.20 9.29 20.27
N HIS A 51 -23.00 10.61 20.39
CA HIS A 51 -22.53 11.44 19.27
C HIS A 51 -21.11 11.04 18.84
N ASP A 52 -20.20 10.85 19.78
CA ASP A 52 -18.81 10.48 19.50
C ASP A 52 -18.73 9.07 18.87
N GLU A 53 -19.58 8.14 19.33
CA GLU A 53 -19.73 6.82 18.71
C GLU A 53 -20.27 6.93 17.28
N LEU A 54 -21.26 7.80 17.02
CA LEU A 54 -21.78 8.06 15.70
C LEU A 54 -20.70 8.60 14.76
N VAL A 55 -19.94 9.59 15.22
CA VAL A 55 -18.82 10.17 14.47
C VAL A 55 -17.77 9.08 14.18
N SER A 56 -17.41 8.27 15.17
CA SER A 56 -16.47 7.15 14.98
C SER A 56 -16.96 6.14 13.93
N LYS A 57 -18.25 5.82 13.92
CA LYS A 57 -18.84 4.92 12.91
C LYS A 57 -18.81 5.51 11.49
N THR A 58 -18.78 6.83 11.33
CA THR A 58 -18.68 7.49 10.03
C THR A 58 -17.25 7.70 9.56
N GLN A 59 -16.26 7.59 10.43
CA GLN A 59 -14.85 7.76 10.11
C GLN A 59 -14.35 6.77 9.04
N ILE A 60 -14.98 5.61 8.91
CA ILE A 60 -14.69 4.66 7.84
C ILE A 60 -14.89 5.26 6.44
N LEU A 61 -15.77 6.27 6.31
CA LEU A 61 -15.96 6.99 5.07
C LEU A 61 -15.00 8.18 4.92
N SER A 62 -14.54 8.76 6.02
CA SER A 62 -13.59 9.87 6.01
C SER A 62 -12.21 9.42 5.52
N GLY A 63 -11.88 8.14 5.68
CA GLY A 63 -10.73 7.52 5.02
C GLY A 63 -10.94 7.24 3.52
N VAL A 64 -12.18 7.37 3.04
CA VAL A 64 -12.58 7.16 1.64
C VAL A 64 -12.91 8.48 0.93
N THR A 65 -13.08 9.60 1.67
CA THR A 65 -13.04 10.91 1.01
C THR A 65 -11.68 11.00 0.37
N ALA A 66 -11.69 11.02 -0.96
CA ALA A 66 -10.53 11.23 -1.77
C ALA A 66 -9.64 12.31 -1.16
N SER A 67 -8.75 11.92 -0.24
CA SER A 67 -7.54 12.67 -0.07
C SER A 67 -6.94 12.66 -1.47
N GLU A 68 -6.56 13.81 -1.90
CA GLU A 68 -5.76 14.03 -3.06
C GLU A 68 -4.99 12.76 -3.40
N GLU A 69 -5.47 12.08 -4.49
CA GLU A 69 -4.68 11.15 -5.25
C GLU A 69 -4.18 9.89 -4.52
N PHE A 70 -5.11 8.99 -4.18
CA PHE A 70 -4.69 7.61 -3.92
C PHE A 70 -3.95 7.08 -5.16
N GLU A 71 -2.73 6.64 -4.95
CA GLU A 71 -1.89 6.03 -5.97
C GLU A 71 -1.38 4.65 -5.53
N LEU A 72 -1.43 3.72 -6.44
CA LEU A 72 -0.53 2.57 -6.45
C LEU A 72 0.77 2.99 -7.09
N PHE A 73 1.90 2.51 -6.59
CA PHE A 73 3.16 2.78 -7.27
C PHE A 73 4.13 1.60 -7.21
N GLU A 74 5.00 1.53 -8.20
CA GLU A 74 6.13 0.63 -8.23
C GLU A 74 7.43 1.40 -8.33
N THR A 75 8.48 0.78 -7.81
CA THR A 75 9.83 1.36 -7.87
C THR A 75 10.80 0.26 -8.23
N MET A 76 11.54 0.47 -9.30
CA MET A 76 12.49 -0.52 -9.83
C MET A 76 13.77 0.15 -10.32
N ALA A 77 14.85 -0.59 -10.37
CA ALA A 77 16.06 -0.13 -11.01
C ALA A 77 15.87 -0.13 -12.54
N TRP A 78 16.47 0.85 -13.20
CA TRP A 78 16.51 0.95 -14.64
C TRP A 78 17.93 1.29 -15.11
N THR A 79 18.37 0.65 -16.18
CA THR A 79 19.60 0.98 -16.89
C THR A 79 19.32 1.17 -18.38
N ALA A 80 20.15 1.94 -19.08
CA ALA A 80 19.97 2.12 -20.52
C ALA A 80 20.19 0.82 -21.33
N ASN A 81 20.98 -0.11 -20.79
CA ASN A 81 21.30 -1.37 -21.47
C ASN A 81 20.24 -2.45 -21.24
N ASP A 82 19.74 -2.57 -19.99
CA ASP A 82 18.90 -3.71 -19.59
C ASP A 82 17.43 -3.31 -19.41
N GLY A 83 17.11 -2.00 -19.43
CA GLY A 83 15.78 -1.50 -19.14
C GLY A 83 15.39 -1.68 -17.67
N PRO A 84 14.08 -1.76 -17.38
CA PRO A 84 13.56 -1.88 -16.02
C PRO A 84 13.76 -3.29 -15.44
N SER A 85 14.38 -3.38 -14.27
CA SER A 85 14.62 -4.65 -13.58
C SER A 85 13.31 -5.28 -13.09
N ASN A 86 13.11 -6.58 -13.36
CA ASN A 86 11.96 -7.35 -12.88
C ASN A 86 10.59 -6.76 -13.26
N LEU A 87 10.48 -6.09 -14.39
CA LEU A 87 9.26 -5.38 -14.82
C LEU A 87 8.01 -6.25 -14.68
N ALA A 88 8.04 -7.48 -15.18
CA ALA A 88 6.87 -8.38 -15.15
C ALA A 88 6.36 -8.63 -13.71
N ALA A 89 7.26 -8.80 -12.74
CA ALA A 89 6.89 -9.02 -11.34
C ALA A 89 6.32 -7.75 -10.70
N HIS A 90 6.86 -6.58 -11.02
CA HIS A 90 6.34 -5.28 -10.58
C HIS A 90 4.94 -5.02 -11.14
N LEU A 91 4.72 -5.23 -12.44
CA LEU A 91 3.41 -5.08 -13.08
C LEU A 91 2.39 -6.08 -12.54
N LYS A 92 2.78 -7.32 -12.27
CA LYS A 92 1.91 -8.33 -11.64
C LYS A 92 1.46 -7.87 -10.26
N ARG A 93 2.36 -7.35 -9.41
CA ARG A 93 2.01 -6.85 -8.08
C ARG A 93 1.08 -5.63 -8.15
N MET A 94 1.37 -4.68 -9.05
CA MET A 94 0.51 -3.51 -9.28
C MET A 94 -0.89 -3.94 -9.77
N SER A 95 -0.97 -4.89 -10.70
CA SER A 95 -2.25 -5.45 -11.19
C SER A 95 -3.07 -6.09 -10.06
N SER A 96 -2.44 -6.91 -9.21
CA SER A 96 -3.12 -7.52 -8.06
C SER A 96 -3.59 -6.47 -7.05
N SER A 97 -2.82 -5.41 -6.85
CA SER A 97 -3.23 -4.29 -5.99
C SER A 97 -4.37 -3.49 -6.63
N ALA A 98 -4.31 -3.25 -7.93
CA ALA A 98 -5.38 -2.56 -8.67
C ALA A 98 -6.69 -3.33 -8.61
N GLU A 99 -6.66 -4.65 -8.77
CA GLU A 99 -7.82 -5.52 -8.59
C GLU A 99 -8.41 -5.41 -7.18
N TYR A 100 -7.56 -5.45 -6.15
CA TYR A 100 -8.00 -5.31 -4.76
C TYR A 100 -8.72 -3.98 -4.49
N PHE A 101 -8.22 -2.87 -5.05
CA PHE A 101 -8.79 -1.53 -4.89
C PHE A 101 -9.85 -1.16 -5.94
N GLY A 102 -10.19 -2.06 -6.86
CA GLY A 102 -11.17 -1.80 -7.92
C GLY A 102 -10.71 -0.77 -8.95
N ILE A 103 -9.40 -0.63 -9.16
CA ILE A 103 -8.80 0.29 -10.14
C ILE A 103 -8.57 -0.46 -11.45
N ALA A 104 -8.94 0.15 -12.57
CA ALA A 104 -8.68 -0.42 -13.88
C ALA A 104 -7.16 -0.49 -14.14
N PHE A 105 -6.67 -1.69 -14.50
CA PHE A 105 -5.26 -1.91 -14.83
C PHE A 105 -5.11 -2.35 -16.28
N ASN A 106 -4.22 -1.69 -17.02
CA ASN A 106 -3.86 -2.02 -18.39
C ASN A 106 -2.34 -2.09 -18.52
N VAL A 107 -1.81 -3.25 -18.86
CA VAL A 107 -0.38 -3.48 -19.00
C VAL A 107 0.24 -2.66 -20.15
N VAL A 108 -0.52 -2.42 -21.22
CA VAL A 108 -0.02 -1.64 -22.38
C VAL A 108 0.20 -0.19 -21.99
N ASP A 109 -0.78 0.43 -21.32
CA ASP A 109 -0.69 1.82 -20.87
C ASP A 109 0.42 2.00 -19.82
N ALA A 110 0.58 1.02 -18.91
CA ALA A 110 1.66 0.99 -17.92
C ALA A 110 3.05 0.94 -18.60
N THR A 111 3.20 0.10 -19.64
CA THR A 111 4.45 -0.03 -20.39
C THR A 111 4.74 1.22 -21.20
N GLN A 112 3.73 1.79 -21.84
CA GLN A 112 3.85 3.04 -22.59
C GLN A 112 4.34 4.19 -21.71
N ALA A 113 3.75 4.37 -20.51
CA ALA A 113 4.20 5.38 -19.56
C ALA A 113 5.69 5.22 -19.19
N ILE A 114 6.16 3.99 -19.02
CA ILE A 114 7.57 3.69 -18.77
C ILE A 114 8.43 4.09 -19.97
N GLU A 115 8.04 3.70 -21.18
CA GLU A 115 8.76 4.01 -22.42
C GLU A 115 8.89 5.53 -22.61
N GLU A 116 7.81 6.27 -22.43
CA GLU A 116 7.80 7.74 -22.51
C GLU A 116 8.76 8.38 -21.50
N ALA A 117 8.75 7.92 -20.24
CA ALA A 117 9.62 8.45 -19.19
C ALA A 117 11.11 8.12 -19.43
N THR A 118 11.41 7.04 -20.13
CA THR A 118 12.79 6.58 -20.38
C THR A 118 13.35 7.04 -21.72
N ALA A 119 12.49 7.44 -22.66
CA ALA A 119 12.88 7.85 -24.03
C ALA A 119 13.94 8.95 -24.05
N ALA A 120 13.87 9.92 -23.14
CA ALA A 120 14.85 11.00 -23.06
C ALA A 120 16.24 10.54 -22.56
N CYS A 121 16.33 9.38 -21.90
CA CYS A 121 17.58 8.84 -21.37
C CYS A 121 18.30 7.92 -22.36
N VAL A 122 17.67 7.54 -23.47
CA VAL A 122 18.26 6.67 -24.49
C VAL A 122 19.22 7.43 -25.43
N GLN A 123 19.31 8.76 -25.32
CA GLN A 123 20.07 9.62 -26.23
C GLN A 123 21.33 10.33 -25.70
N PRO A 124 22.03 9.95 -24.64
CA PRO A 124 23.31 10.56 -24.31
C PRO A 124 24.48 9.82 -24.97
N PRO A 125 25.63 10.50 -25.18
CA PRO A 125 26.80 9.90 -25.84
C PRO A 125 27.27 8.66 -25.06
N ALA A 126 27.53 7.60 -25.83
CA ALA A 126 27.75 6.22 -25.39
C ALA A 126 28.88 5.95 -24.37
N SER A 127 29.62 6.95 -23.96
CA SER A 127 30.84 6.73 -23.15
C SER A 127 30.66 6.88 -21.63
N THR A 128 29.57 7.45 -21.12
CA THR A 128 29.47 7.81 -19.71
C THR A 128 28.26 7.23 -18.97
N MET A 129 27.25 6.69 -19.63
CA MET A 129 25.97 6.31 -19.00
C MET A 129 25.66 4.81 -18.96
N ALA A 130 26.46 3.96 -19.55
CA ALA A 130 26.20 2.51 -19.63
C ALA A 130 26.18 1.82 -18.25
N ALA A 131 26.75 2.42 -17.22
CA ALA A 131 26.84 1.88 -15.86
C ALA A 131 25.94 2.63 -14.84
N THR A 132 25.22 3.67 -15.26
CA THR A 132 24.40 4.45 -14.33
C THR A 132 23.06 3.78 -14.09
N THR A 133 22.79 3.42 -12.83
CA THR A 133 21.50 2.90 -12.41
C THR A 133 20.57 4.05 -12.05
N TYR A 134 19.39 4.06 -12.60
CA TYR A 134 18.32 5.01 -12.28
C TYR A 134 17.24 4.33 -11.45
N ARG A 135 16.49 5.13 -10.72
CA ARG A 135 15.26 4.73 -10.06
C ARG A 135 14.07 5.10 -10.93
N LEU A 136 13.42 4.10 -11.49
CA LEU A 136 12.17 4.24 -12.21
C LEU A 136 11.01 4.08 -11.22
N ARG A 137 10.13 5.07 -11.17
CA ARG A 137 8.85 5.01 -10.45
C ARG A 137 7.72 5.01 -11.47
N LEU A 138 6.86 4.01 -11.39
CA LEU A 138 5.58 3.94 -12.10
C LEU A 138 4.47 4.14 -11.08
N SER A 139 3.52 5.02 -11.34
CA SER A 139 2.31 5.21 -10.52
C SER A 139 1.04 4.99 -11.33
N LEU A 140 -0.01 4.56 -10.63
CA LEU A 140 -1.36 4.36 -11.14
C LEU A 140 -2.33 5.05 -10.17
N SER A 141 -2.99 6.09 -10.63
CA SER A 141 -3.98 6.82 -9.84
C SER A 141 -5.28 6.02 -9.68
N ALA A 142 -6.11 6.39 -8.70
CA ALA A 142 -7.45 5.85 -8.54
C ALA A 142 -8.34 6.01 -9.78
N GLY A 143 -8.09 7.03 -10.61
CA GLY A 143 -8.77 7.25 -11.89
C GLY A 143 -8.25 6.43 -13.06
N GLY A 144 -7.29 5.51 -12.84
CA GLY A 144 -6.72 4.67 -13.90
C GLY A 144 -5.64 5.34 -14.75
N MET A 145 -5.14 6.52 -14.35
CA MET A 145 -4.09 7.23 -15.08
C MET A 145 -2.70 6.76 -14.64
N TYR A 146 -1.84 6.49 -15.60
CA TYR A 146 -0.45 6.14 -15.36
C TYR A 146 0.46 7.36 -15.45
N ALA A 147 1.50 7.38 -14.62
CA ALA A 147 2.63 8.29 -14.75
C ALA A 147 3.92 7.54 -14.41
N ALA A 148 4.99 7.84 -15.13
CA ALA A 148 6.30 7.29 -14.81
C ALA A 148 7.35 8.41 -14.70
N THR A 149 8.30 8.23 -13.80
CA THR A 149 9.43 9.17 -13.61
C THR A 149 10.72 8.42 -13.46
N LEU A 150 11.78 8.95 -14.06
CA LEU A 150 13.13 8.44 -13.96
C LEU A 150 14.00 9.44 -13.18
N GLN A 151 14.65 8.96 -12.13
CA GLN A 151 15.53 9.77 -11.28
C GLN A 151 16.86 9.05 -11.09
N PRO A 152 17.96 9.75 -10.79
CA PRO A 152 19.20 9.11 -10.39
C PRO A 152 18.95 8.07 -9.30
N GLY A 153 19.59 6.92 -9.40
CA GLY A 153 19.48 5.86 -8.39
C GLY A 153 19.98 6.34 -7.03
N PRO A 154 19.50 5.74 -5.93
CA PRO A 154 20.03 6.05 -4.62
C PRO A 154 21.52 5.66 -4.56
N PRO A 155 22.31 6.35 -3.74
CA PRO A 155 23.69 5.94 -3.51
C PRO A 155 23.72 4.49 -2.98
N PRO A 156 24.81 3.75 -3.22
CA PRO A 156 24.95 2.40 -2.69
C PRO A 156 24.74 2.40 -1.16
N ILE A 157 23.99 1.41 -0.68
CA ILE A 157 23.80 1.22 0.77
C ILE A 157 25.16 0.92 1.39
N LYS A 158 25.56 1.75 2.33
CA LYS A 158 26.80 1.52 3.09
C LYS A 158 26.60 0.32 4.03
N SER A 159 27.61 -0.52 4.16
CA SER A 159 27.61 -1.57 5.19
C SER A 159 27.52 -0.95 6.59
N GLY A 160 26.86 -1.64 7.53
CA GLY A 160 26.72 -1.16 8.89
C GLY A 160 25.55 -0.18 9.11
N GLN A 161 24.54 -0.22 8.26
CA GLN A 161 23.30 0.52 8.51
C GLN A 161 22.72 0.14 9.87
N LYS A 162 22.39 1.14 10.69
CA LYS A 162 21.79 0.93 12.01
C LYS A 162 20.29 0.78 11.89
N LEU A 163 19.72 -0.16 12.64
CA LEU A 163 18.29 -0.34 12.78
C LEU A 163 17.88 -0.08 14.23
N ALA A 164 16.70 0.48 14.43
CA ALA A 164 16.05 0.55 15.73
C ALA A 164 14.58 0.12 15.59
N VAL A 165 14.08 -0.62 16.57
CA VAL A 165 12.68 -1.04 16.59
C VAL A 165 11.80 0.18 16.74
N ALA A 166 10.81 0.32 15.86
CA ALA A 166 9.83 1.39 15.95
C ALA A 166 8.98 1.22 17.22
N PRO A 167 8.68 2.31 17.95
CA PRO A 167 8.02 2.20 19.26
C PRO A 167 6.55 1.76 19.18
N SER A 168 5.90 1.96 18.04
CA SER A 168 4.49 1.57 17.84
C SER A 168 4.40 0.37 16.91
N PRO A 169 3.74 -0.71 17.33
CA PRO A 169 3.53 -1.87 16.48
C PRO A 169 2.58 -1.55 15.32
N VAL A 170 2.80 -2.21 14.19
CA VAL A 170 1.87 -2.17 13.05
C VAL A 170 0.79 -3.25 13.21
N CYS A 171 -0.39 -3.05 12.64
CA CYS A 171 -1.42 -4.08 12.59
C CYS A 171 -1.15 -5.03 11.42
N SER A 172 -0.88 -6.30 11.69
CA SER A 172 -0.56 -7.28 10.64
C SER A 172 -1.68 -7.50 9.61
N LYS A 173 -2.89 -7.06 9.92
CA LYS A 173 -4.06 -7.14 9.05
C LYS A 173 -4.34 -5.84 8.28
N ASP A 174 -3.49 -4.82 8.44
CA ASP A 174 -3.65 -3.56 7.71
C ASP A 174 -3.36 -3.78 6.21
N PRO A 175 -4.35 -3.59 5.32
CA PRO A 175 -4.15 -3.75 3.88
C PRO A 175 -3.07 -2.82 3.32
N ALA A 176 -2.86 -1.65 3.93
CA ALA A 176 -1.85 -0.69 3.50
C ALA A 176 -0.42 -1.26 3.56
N LEU A 177 -0.16 -2.27 4.38
CA LEU A 177 1.13 -2.97 4.45
C LEU A 177 1.32 -3.97 3.31
N ALA A 178 0.22 -4.55 2.80
CA ALA A 178 0.26 -5.56 1.73
C ALA A 178 0.34 -4.94 0.32
N HIS A 179 -0.02 -3.67 0.18
CA HIS A 179 -0.08 -2.97 -1.10
C HIS A 179 0.86 -1.76 -1.14
N LYS A 180 1.53 -1.58 -2.28
CA LYS A 180 2.47 -0.46 -2.45
C LYS A 180 1.73 0.81 -2.87
N THR A 181 1.28 1.58 -1.86
CA THR A 181 0.46 2.78 -2.04
C THR A 181 1.17 4.04 -1.52
N ASN A 182 0.67 5.22 -1.90
CA ASN A 182 1.11 6.48 -1.33
C ASN A 182 0.58 6.74 0.10
N GLN A 183 -0.31 5.89 0.62
CA GLN A 183 -0.76 5.94 2.02
C GLN A 183 0.30 5.33 2.94
N ARG A 184 1.28 6.14 3.31
CA ARG A 184 2.48 5.71 4.03
C ARG A 184 2.60 6.26 5.46
N GLN A 185 1.48 6.65 6.07
CA GLN A 185 1.48 7.30 7.38
C GLN A 185 2.18 6.48 8.45
N VAL A 186 1.95 5.17 8.48
CA VAL A 186 2.58 4.26 9.44
C VAL A 186 4.11 4.25 9.32
N TYR A 187 4.63 4.26 8.10
CA TYR A 187 6.06 4.30 7.83
C TYR A 187 6.67 5.67 8.17
N VAL A 188 5.96 6.76 7.84
CA VAL A 188 6.39 8.13 8.18
C VAL A 188 6.47 8.32 9.69
N GLN A 189 5.46 7.86 10.43
CA GLN A 189 5.44 7.91 11.89
C GLN A 189 6.57 7.08 12.51
N ALA A 190 6.79 5.86 12.01
CA ALA A 190 7.89 5.01 12.47
C ALA A 190 9.26 5.68 12.24
N ARG A 191 9.48 6.25 11.06
CA ARG A 191 10.69 6.99 10.71
C ARG A 191 10.90 8.18 11.64
N GLN A 192 9.88 9.00 11.83
CA GLN A 192 9.96 10.18 12.72
C GLN A 192 10.29 9.78 14.17
N ALA A 193 9.60 8.78 14.72
CA ALA A 193 9.81 8.31 16.06
C ALA A 193 11.24 7.78 16.28
N VAL A 194 11.76 6.97 15.34
CA VAL A 194 13.12 6.43 15.41
C VAL A 194 14.15 7.55 15.24
N THR A 195 13.94 8.48 14.31
CA THR A 195 14.85 9.64 14.14
C THR A 195 14.89 10.52 15.40
N MET A 196 13.75 10.76 16.03
CA MET A 196 13.71 11.55 17.28
C MET A 196 14.45 10.86 18.44
N ALA A 197 14.37 9.53 18.54
CA ALA A 197 14.98 8.78 19.64
C ALA A 197 16.46 8.46 19.42
N HIS A 198 16.89 8.25 18.18
CA HIS A 198 18.21 7.68 17.85
C HIS A 198 19.03 8.55 16.90
N GLY A 199 18.49 9.65 16.38
CA GLY A 199 19.14 10.53 15.42
C GLY A 199 19.00 10.07 13.96
N GLU A 200 19.53 10.88 13.06
CA GLU A 200 19.55 10.61 11.62
C GLU A 200 20.40 9.38 11.26
N GLY A 201 20.00 8.69 10.18
CA GLY A 201 20.73 7.54 9.65
C GLY A 201 20.45 6.21 10.37
N VAL A 202 19.50 6.19 11.30
CA VAL A 202 18.96 4.95 11.89
C VAL A 202 17.65 4.60 11.19
N GLU A 203 17.55 3.39 10.64
CA GLU A 203 16.37 2.92 9.93
C GLU A 203 15.34 2.31 10.91
N PRO A 204 14.03 2.58 10.76
CA PRO A 204 13.02 1.93 11.59
C PRO A 204 12.86 0.47 11.20
N LEU A 205 12.93 -0.43 12.18
CA LEU A 205 12.52 -1.81 12.07
C LEU A 205 11.10 -1.94 12.64
N LEU A 206 10.15 -2.27 11.80
CA LEU A 206 8.75 -2.41 12.21
C LEU A 206 8.50 -3.79 12.80
N VAL A 207 7.69 -3.81 13.85
CA VAL A 207 7.16 -5.04 14.46
C VAL A 207 5.63 -4.97 14.47
N ASN A 208 4.97 -6.12 14.46
CA ASN A 208 3.51 -6.17 14.52
C ASN A 208 2.98 -6.32 15.96
N GLU A 209 1.68 -6.42 16.11
CA GLU A 209 0.97 -6.59 17.39
C GLU A 209 1.29 -7.90 18.13
N ARG A 210 2.07 -8.80 17.51
CA ARG A 210 2.53 -10.07 18.07
C ARG A 210 4.04 -10.11 18.34
N ASP A 211 4.68 -8.92 18.33
CA ASP A 211 6.12 -8.75 18.46
C ASP A 211 6.95 -9.48 17.36
N GLU A 212 6.34 -9.75 16.21
CA GLU A 212 7.03 -10.33 15.07
C GLU A 212 7.62 -9.20 14.20
N VAL A 213 8.88 -9.33 13.80
CA VAL A 213 9.53 -8.44 12.83
C VAL A 213 8.78 -8.50 11.51
N THR A 214 8.56 -7.34 10.89
CA THR A 214 7.91 -7.23 9.58
C THR A 214 8.89 -6.76 8.51
N GLU A 215 9.12 -5.48 8.40
CA GLU A 215 10.00 -4.86 7.41
C GLU A 215 10.56 -3.52 7.94
N THR A 216 11.33 -2.81 7.14
CA THR A 216 11.65 -1.40 7.38
C THR A 216 10.64 -0.51 6.62
N ASP A 217 10.74 0.79 6.76
CA ASP A 217 9.87 1.72 6.02
C ASP A 217 10.12 1.75 4.50
N ILE A 218 11.25 1.21 4.03
CA ILE A 218 11.61 1.23 2.60
C ILE A 218 12.00 -0.14 2.03
N ALA A 219 12.26 -1.15 2.87
CA ALA A 219 12.80 -2.43 2.43
C ALA A 219 12.32 -3.61 3.28
N ASN A 220 12.17 -4.77 2.63
CA ASN A 220 11.98 -6.02 3.37
C ASN A 220 13.25 -6.43 4.11
N VAL A 221 13.09 -7.15 5.21
CA VAL A 221 14.18 -7.71 6.00
C VAL A 221 14.51 -9.11 5.50
N VAL A 222 15.80 -9.34 5.27
CA VAL A 222 16.37 -10.69 5.06
C VAL A 222 17.50 -10.87 6.05
N TYR A 223 17.51 -11.99 6.76
CA TYR A 223 18.56 -12.31 7.72
C TYR A 223 19.15 -13.69 7.45
N VAL A 224 20.34 -13.91 7.90
CA VAL A 224 21.06 -15.20 7.76
C VAL A 224 21.17 -15.82 9.13
N LEU A 225 20.72 -17.07 9.26
CA LEU A 225 20.89 -17.88 10.44
C LEU A 225 21.44 -19.26 10.01
N ASP A 226 22.53 -19.68 10.60
CA ASP A 226 23.20 -20.95 10.27
C ASP A 226 23.48 -21.14 8.77
N GLY A 227 23.85 -20.04 8.10
CA GLY A 227 24.13 -20.00 6.66
C GLY A 227 22.90 -20.02 5.75
N GLN A 228 21.70 -20.09 6.29
CA GLN A 228 20.45 -20.03 5.54
C GLN A 228 19.83 -18.64 5.60
N LYS A 229 19.16 -18.24 4.51
CA LYS A 229 18.47 -16.97 4.41
C LYS A 229 17.02 -17.11 4.82
N TYR A 230 16.57 -16.18 5.62
CA TYR A 230 15.20 -16.09 6.11
C TYR A 230 14.63 -14.69 5.90
N THR A 231 13.31 -14.59 5.80
CA THR A 231 12.57 -13.34 5.76
C THR A 231 11.24 -13.52 6.51
N PRO A 232 10.72 -12.50 7.18
CA PRO A 232 9.42 -12.59 7.83
C PRO A 232 8.34 -13.01 6.83
N PRO A 233 7.42 -13.90 7.20
CA PRO A 233 6.33 -14.31 6.32
C PRO A 233 5.31 -13.16 6.11
N ALA A 234 4.65 -13.14 4.95
CA ALA A 234 3.70 -12.05 4.59
C ALA A 234 2.57 -11.86 5.62
N ARG A 235 2.16 -12.93 6.35
CA ARG A 235 1.16 -12.84 7.42
C ARG A 235 1.58 -11.96 8.61
N CYS A 236 2.85 -11.59 8.71
CA CYS A 236 3.32 -10.63 9.72
C CYS A 236 2.90 -9.20 9.41
N GLY A 237 2.35 -8.92 8.22
CA GLY A 237 1.97 -7.58 7.78
C GLY A 237 3.18 -6.84 7.18
N LEU A 238 3.50 -7.17 5.95
CA LEU A 238 4.59 -6.55 5.20
C LEU A 238 4.29 -6.59 3.70
N LEU A 239 4.97 -5.73 2.96
CA LEU A 239 4.85 -5.70 1.51
C LEU A 239 5.48 -6.97 0.89
N PRO A 240 4.76 -7.72 0.01
CA PRO A 240 5.36 -8.81 -0.77
C PRO A 240 6.34 -8.23 -1.80
N GLY A 241 7.60 -8.03 -1.39
CA GLY A 241 8.62 -7.39 -2.20
C GLY A 241 9.07 -8.26 -3.36
N VAL A 242 9.23 -7.69 -4.55
CA VAL A 242 9.65 -8.42 -5.76
C VAL A 242 11.02 -9.10 -5.57
N LEU A 243 11.98 -8.39 -4.97
CA LEU A 243 13.28 -9.01 -4.66
C LEU A 243 13.16 -10.10 -3.58
N ARG A 244 12.32 -9.86 -2.56
CA ARG A 244 12.04 -10.84 -1.51
C ARG A 244 11.52 -12.15 -2.11
N GLU A 245 10.54 -12.11 -3.01
CA GLU A 245 9.98 -13.30 -3.67
C GLU A 245 11.01 -14.08 -4.52
N ARG A 246 12.01 -13.38 -5.06
CA ARG A 246 13.09 -14.03 -5.82
C ARG A 246 14.14 -14.70 -4.93
N LEU A 247 14.21 -14.34 -3.65
CA LEU A 247 15.18 -14.89 -2.70
C LEU A 247 14.62 -16.10 -1.95
N LEU A 248 13.32 -16.34 -2.00
CA LEU A 248 12.62 -17.51 -1.47
C LEU A 248 12.53 -18.63 -2.50
#